data_914f9c21dbb91b55c03eda83f26c6372
#
_entry.id   914f9c21dbb91b55c03eda83f26c6372
#
_cell.length_a   1.000
_cell.length_b   1.000
_cell.length_c   1.000
_cell.angle_alpha   90.00
_cell.angle_beta   90.00
_cell.angle_gamma   90.00
#
_symmetry.space_group_name_H-M   'P 1'
#
loop_
_entity.id
_entity.type
_entity.pdbx_description
1 polymer ?
#
loop_
_entity_poly.entity_id
_entity_poly.type
_entity_poly.pdbx_seq_one_letter_code
_entity_poly.pdbx_strand_id
1 'polypeptide(L)'
;MKTIQIISKLIARELGKDEKLVDSVNDFYWKEVRRKLSGLESTSVSIKHLGTITTSKRKIDYFIKTTIKKIRNIKKSTRYKESTIALLLEVNYTRLRKALVQRNILATQYYEAYIKRTKRIPETPATGNGELGVSIGGSNEPSEDGVEYAPGG
;
A
#
# COMPACT_ATOMS: atom_id res chain seq x y z
N MET A 1 9.53 -18.79 -12.92
CA MET A 1 9.18 -18.62 -14.35
C MET A 1 8.53 -19.84 -14.98
N LYS A 2 8.93 -21.08 -14.66
CA LYS A 2 8.36 -22.33 -15.26
C LYS A 2 6.82 -22.47 -15.12
N THR A 3 6.23 -22.04 -13.99
CA THR A 3 4.78 -22.20 -13.72
C THR A 3 3.91 -21.35 -14.66
N ILE A 4 4.32 -20.14 -15.00
CA ILE A 4 3.56 -19.25 -15.90
C ILE A 4 3.50 -19.83 -17.31
N GLN A 5 4.62 -20.35 -17.81
CA GLN A 5 4.69 -20.99 -19.12
C GLN A 5 3.80 -22.24 -19.24
N ILE A 6 3.69 -23.03 -18.16
CA ILE A 6 2.79 -24.19 -18.12
C ILE A 6 1.33 -23.74 -18.22
N ILE A 7 0.97 -22.70 -17.47
CA ILE A 7 -0.40 -22.15 -17.49
C ILE A 7 -0.75 -21.57 -18.86
N SER A 8 0.17 -20.80 -19.48
CA SER A 8 -0.06 -20.27 -20.84
C SER A 8 -0.28 -21.35 -21.87
N LYS A 9 0.47 -22.47 -21.78
CA LYS A 9 0.27 -23.64 -22.66
C LYS A 9 -1.10 -24.29 -22.51
N LEU A 10 -1.55 -24.46 -21.27
CA LEU A 10 -2.87 -25.01 -21.00
C LEU A 10 -3.98 -24.13 -21.56
N ILE A 11 -3.91 -22.82 -21.30
CA ILE A 11 -4.87 -21.83 -21.80
C ILE A 11 -4.87 -21.80 -23.34
N ALA A 12 -3.69 -21.83 -23.97
CA ALA A 12 -3.56 -21.84 -25.43
C ALA A 12 -4.26 -23.06 -26.05
N ARG A 13 -4.11 -24.23 -25.43
CA ARG A 13 -4.80 -25.48 -25.88
C ARG A 13 -6.31 -25.37 -25.71
N GLU A 14 -6.80 -24.89 -24.57
CA GLU A 14 -8.25 -24.75 -24.32
C GLU A 14 -8.90 -23.75 -25.29
N LEU A 15 -8.20 -22.66 -25.62
CA LEU A 15 -8.69 -21.62 -26.52
C LEU A 15 -8.44 -21.92 -28.00
N GLY A 16 -7.70 -22.97 -28.34
CA GLY A 16 -7.28 -23.26 -29.71
C GLY A 16 -6.44 -22.14 -30.34
N LYS A 17 -5.64 -21.44 -29.52
CA LYS A 17 -4.81 -20.29 -29.94
C LYS A 17 -3.33 -20.61 -29.83
N ASP A 18 -2.51 -19.82 -30.55
CA ASP A 18 -1.06 -19.93 -30.45
C ASP A 18 -0.57 -19.54 -29.04
N GLU A 19 0.33 -20.31 -28.48
CA GLU A 19 0.96 -20.07 -27.17
C GLU A 19 1.63 -18.69 -27.10
N LYS A 20 2.33 -18.29 -28.18
CA LYS A 20 2.99 -16.97 -28.25
C LYS A 20 2.00 -15.81 -28.19
N LEU A 21 0.83 -16.00 -28.78
CA LEU A 21 -0.24 -15.00 -28.70
C LEU A 21 -0.76 -14.86 -27.28
N VAL A 22 -1.01 -15.97 -26.58
CA VAL A 22 -1.47 -15.98 -25.18
C VAL A 22 -0.44 -15.31 -24.28
N ASP A 23 0.84 -15.64 -24.45
CA ASP A 23 1.94 -15.02 -23.69
C ASP A 23 2.03 -13.51 -23.94
N SER A 24 1.94 -13.07 -25.19
CA SER A 24 2.03 -11.65 -25.54
C SER A 24 0.86 -10.83 -24.96
N VAL A 25 -0.37 -11.38 -24.99
CA VAL A 25 -1.54 -10.75 -24.37
C VAL A 25 -1.40 -10.67 -22.86
N ASN A 26 -0.94 -11.73 -22.23
CA ASN A 26 -0.71 -11.76 -20.79
C ASN A 26 0.36 -10.74 -20.36
N ASP A 27 1.49 -10.70 -21.07
CA ASP A 27 2.56 -9.73 -20.81
C ASP A 27 2.10 -8.29 -21.01
N PHE A 28 1.37 -8.01 -22.07
CA PHE A 28 0.78 -6.68 -22.33
C PHE A 28 -0.17 -6.28 -21.20
N TYR A 29 -1.05 -7.18 -20.79
CA TYR A 29 -2.01 -6.92 -19.72
C TYR A 29 -1.31 -6.59 -18.39
N TRP A 30 -0.36 -7.40 -17.96
CA TRP A 30 0.38 -7.16 -16.74
C TRP A 30 1.29 -5.94 -16.79
N LYS A 31 1.82 -5.61 -17.98
CA LYS A 31 2.57 -4.38 -18.20
C LYS A 31 1.68 -3.16 -18.00
N GLU A 32 0.45 -3.20 -18.51
CA GLU A 32 -0.52 -2.11 -18.38
C GLU A 32 -1.00 -1.95 -16.93
N VAL A 33 -1.30 -3.04 -16.22
CA VAL A 33 -1.62 -3.02 -14.78
C VAL A 33 -0.48 -2.38 -13.99
N ARG A 34 0.75 -2.82 -14.24
CA ARG A 34 1.94 -2.24 -13.59
C ARG A 34 2.10 -0.77 -13.93
N ARG A 35 1.90 -0.36 -15.18
CA ARG A 35 1.98 1.03 -15.62
C ARG A 35 1.00 1.91 -14.85
N LYS A 36 -0.27 1.52 -14.75
CA LYS A 36 -1.30 2.26 -14.02
C LYS A 36 -0.98 2.40 -12.53
N LEU A 37 -0.56 1.33 -11.89
CA LEU A 37 -0.22 1.35 -10.46
C LEU A 37 1.09 2.08 -10.16
N SER A 38 2.15 1.88 -10.97
CA SER A 38 3.45 2.52 -10.78
C SER A 38 3.47 3.98 -11.24
N GLY A 39 2.66 4.31 -12.25
CA GLY A 39 2.48 5.69 -12.73
C GLY A 39 1.65 6.56 -11.80
N LEU A 40 1.12 5.98 -10.71
CA LEU A 40 0.24 6.67 -9.77
C LEU A 40 -1.01 7.26 -10.46
N GLU A 41 -1.50 6.58 -11.51
CA GLU A 41 -2.72 6.95 -12.21
C GLU A 41 -3.95 6.44 -11.43
N SER A 42 -3.80 5.31 -10.72
CA SER A 42 -4.84 4.72 -9.90
C SER A 42 -4.28 4.10 -8.63
N THR A 43 -5.06 4.13 -7.54
CA THR A 43 -4.74 3.41 -6.28
C THR A 43 -5.02 1.92 -6.40
N SER A 44 -5.92 1.54 -7.30
CA SER A 44 -6.36 0.15 -7.47
C SER A 44 -6.75 -0.13 -8.91
N VAL A 45 -6.55 -1.38 -9.32
CA VAL A 45 -7.00 -1.91 -10.60
C VAL A 45 -7.85 -3.14 -10.31
N SER A 46 -9.13 -3.09 -10.68
CA SER A 46 -10.02 -4.24 -10.59
C SER A 46 -9.91 -5.09 -11.83
N ILE A 47 -9.75 -6.39 -11.62
CA ILE A 47 -9.63 -7.40 -12.67
C ILE A 47 -10.82 -8.32 -12.55
N LYS A 48 -11.63 -8.39 -13.61
CA LYS A 48 -12.80 -9.28 -13.66
C LYS A 48 -12.36 -10.72 -13.31
N HIS A 49 -13.06 -11.35 -12.38
CA HIS A 49 -12.85 -12.71 -11.86
C HIS A 49 -11.56 -12.92 -11.03
N LEU A 50 -10.62 -11.98 -10.99
CA LEU A 50 -9.38 -12.09 -10.19
C LEU A 50 -9.40 -11.22 -8.92
N GLY A 51 -10.26 -10.19 -8.90
CA GLY A 51 -10.34 -9.26 -7.76
C GLY A 51 -9.64 -7.93 -8.01
N THR A 52 -9.32 -7.23 -6.94
CA THR A 52 -8.75 -5.89 -7.01
C THR A 52 -7.32 -5.86 -6.47
N ILE A 53 -6.39 -5.41 -7.30
CA ILE A 53 -5.00 -5.17 -6.94
C ILE A 53 -4.87 -3.72 -6.47
N THR A 54 -4.44 -3.50 -5.25
CA THR A 54 -4.28 -2.16 -4.66
C THR A 54 -2.83 -1.82 -4.38
N THR A 55 -2.50 -0.54 -4.50
CA THR A 55 -1.20 -0.03 -4.08
C THR A 55 -1.19 0.14 -2.55
N SER A 56 -0.18 -0.39 -1.86
CA SER A 56 -0.11 -0.23 -0.42
C SER A 56 0.34 1.18 -0.01
N LYS A 57 -0.21 1.70 1.09
CA LYS A 57 0.17 2.99 1.68
C LYS A 57 1.70 3.08 1.89
N ARG A 58 2.32 2.00 2.40
CA ARG A 58 3.77 1.93 2.64
C ARG A 58 4.59 2.18 1.36
N LYS A 59 4.16 1.64 0.21
CA LYS A 59 4.83 1.84 -1.09
C LYS A 59 4.72 3.30 -1.54
N ILE A 60 3.56 3.92 -1.37
CA ILE A 60 3.37 5.35 -1.71
C ILE A 60 4.21 6.24 -0.80
N ASP A 61 4.21 6.02 0.51
CA ASP A 61 5.02 6.79 1.46
C ASP A 61 6.53 6.63 1.16
N TYR A 62 6.99 5.43 0.82
CA TYR A 62 8.37 5.20 0.37
C TYR A 62 8.68 5.97 -0.92
N PHE A 63 7.78 5.93 -1.90
CA PHE A 63 7.92 6.67 -3.15
C PHE A 63 8.02 8.19 -2.91
N ILE A 64 7.17 8.75 -2.04
CA ILE A 64 7.22 10.16 -1.64
C ILE A 64 8.58 10.50 -1.05
N LYS A 65 9.06 9.72 -0.05
CA LYS A 65 10.36 9.93 0.59
C LYS A 65 11.51 9.89 -0.41
N THR A 66 11.53 8.91 -1.30
CA THR A 66 12.59 8.78 -2.32
C THR A 66 12.54 9.89 -3.35
N THR A 67 11.36 10.35 -3.75
CA THR A 67 11.20 11.45 -4.70
C THR A 67 11.67 12.77 -4.08
N ILE A 68 11.34 13.05 -2.81
CA ILE A 68 11.85 14.22 -2.09
C ILE A 68 13.39 14.19 -2.01
N LYS A 69 13.99 13.03 -1.72
CA LYS A 69 15.44 12.87 -1.70
C LYS A 69 16.05 13.15 -3.07
N LYS A 70 15.44 12.66 -4.16
CA LYS A 70 15.87 12.94 -5.54
C LYS A 70 15.81 14.45 -5.85
N ILE A 71 14.71 15.12 -5.53
CA ILE A 71 14.56 16.56 -5.72
C ILE A 71 15.67 17.34 -5.00
N ARG A 72 15.96 16.99 -3.73
CA ARG A 72 17.06 17.62 -2.97
C ARG A 72 18.42 17.40 -3.63
N ASN A 73 18.68 16.18 -4.13
CA ASN A 73 19.94 15.87 -4.80
C ASN A 73 20.09 16.61 -6.14
N ILE A 74 19.00 16.72 -6.92
CA ILE A 74 18.99 17.48 -8.18
C ILE A 74 19.32 18.94 -7.92
N LYS A 75 18.71 19.57 -6.93
CA LYS A 75 18.96 20.97 -6.55
C LYS A 75 20.41 21.23 -6.12
N LYS A 76 21.08 20.24 -5.53
CA LYS A 76 22.48 20.35 -5.10
C LYS A 76 23.48 19.94 -6.17
N SER A 77 23.01 19.42 -7.30
CA SER A 77 23.88 18.87 -8.33
C SER A 77 24.47 19.97 -9.19
N THR A 78 25.79 19.99 -9.30
CA THR A 78 26.55 20.83 -10.23
C THR A 78 26.85 20.14 -11.57
N ARG A 79 26.37 18.88 -11.73
CA ARG A 79 26.69 18.03 -12.91
C ARG A 79 25.85 18.36 -14.14
N TYR A 80 24.69 18.98 -13.97
CA TYR A 80 23.74 19.21 -15.04
C TYR A 80 23.66 20.69 -15.40
N LYS A 81 23.38 20.96 -16.67
CA LYS A 81 23.04 22.31 -17.13
C LYS A 81 21.73 22.76 -16.46
N GLU A 82 21.57 24.05 -16.27
CA GLU A 82 20.41 24.66 -15.59
C GLU A 82 19.07 24.26 -16.22
N SER A 83 18.99 24.24 -17.55
CA SER A 83 17.81 23.77 -18.29
C SER A 83 17.45 22.32 -17.99
N THR A 84 18.45 21.44 -17.85
CA THR A 84 18.24 20.02 -17.51
C THR A 84 17.77 19.88 -16.06
N ILE A 85 18.32 20.69 -15.14
CA ILE A 85 17.88 20.71 -13.75
C ILE A 85 16.42 21.12 -13.68
N ALA A 86 16.01 22.17 -14.39
CA ALA A 86 14.61 22.65 -14.42
C ALA A 86 13.66 21.53 -14.87
N LEU A 87 13.98 20.86 -15.98
CA LEU A 87 13.17 19.75 -16.52
C LEU A 87 13.08 18.58 -15.53
N LEU A 88 14.21 18.18 -14.93
CA LEU A 88 14.25 17.09 -13.95
C LEU A 88 13.44 17.43 -12.69
N LEU A 89 13.48 18.68 -12.25
CA LEU A 89 12.68 19.15 -11.11
C LEU A 89 11.19 19.10 -11.44
N GLU A 90 10.78 19.61 -12.59
CA GLU A 90 9.39 19.59 -13.05
C GLU A 90 8.81 18.18 -13.06
N VAL A 91 9.52 17.24 -13.68
CA VAL A 91 9.11 15.82 -13.73
C VAL A 91 8.97 15.22 -12.33
N ASN A 92 9.92 15.49 -11.43
CA ASN A 92 9.87 14.93 -10.08
C ASN A 92 8.80 15.62 -9.21
N TYR A 93 8.55 16.91 -9.38
CA TYR A 93 7.44 17.61 -8.69
C TYR A 93 6.07 17.11 -9.17
N THR A 94 5.91 16.86 -10.46
CA THR A 94 4.68 16.27 -11.02
C THR A 94 4.42 14.88 -10.44
N ARG A 95 5.46 14.03 -10.35
CA ARG A 95 5.38 12.71 -9.72
C ARG A 95 5.05 12.81 -8.23
N LEU A 96 5.66 13.73 -7.50
CA LEU A 96 5.39 13.95 -6.09
C LEU A 96 3.94 14.39 -5.86
N ARG A 97 3.43 15.31 -6.67
CA ARG A 97 2.03 15.77 -6.59
C ARG A 97 1.06 14.62 -6.79
N LYS A 98 1.27 13.78 -7.83
CA LYS A 98 0.47 12.58 -8.06
C LYS A 98 0.49 11.63 -6.87
N ALA A 99 1.66 11.38 -6.28
CA ALA A 99 1.82 10.50 -5.11
C ALA A 99 1.08 11.02 -3.88
N LEU A 100 1.10 12.33 -3.63
CA LEU A 100 0.38 12.95 -2.52
C LEU A 100 -1.15 12.84 -2.69
N VAL A 101 -1.65 13.05 -3.91
CA VAL A 101 -3.07 12.85 -4.22
C VAL A 101 -3.48 11.39 -3.96
N GLN A 102 -2.71 10.42 -4.45
CA GLN A 102 -2.99 8.99 -4.26
C GLN A 102 -2.94 8.60 -2.77
N ARG A 103 -2.00 9.16 -2.01
CA ARG A 103 -1.92 8.96 -0.55
C ARG A 103 -3.20 9.44 0.15
N ASN A 104 -3.71 10.60 -0.23
CA ASN A 104 -4.93 11.15 0.35
C ASN A 104 -6.15 10.29 0.01
N ILE A 105 -6.28 9.85 -1.25
CA ILE A 105 -7.36 8.93 -1.67
C ILE A 105 -7.34 7.65 -0.83
N LEU A 106 -6.16 7.03 -0.66
CA LEU A 106 -6.03 5.84 0.19
C LEU A 106 -6.40 6.12 1.64
N ALA A 107 -5.99 7.26 2.20
CA ALA A 107 -6.34 7.62 3.57
C ALA A 107 -7.86 7.73 3.76
N THR A 108 -8.56 8.37 2.81
CA THR A 108 -10.02 8.45 2.81
C THR A 108 -10.68 7.07 2.72
N GLN A 109 -10.20 6.20 1.80
CA GLN A 109 -10.71 4.84 1.65
C GLN A 109 -10.54 4.00 2.92
N TYR A 110 -9.39 4.12 3.60
CA TYR A 110 -9.15 3.44 4.87
C TYR A 110 -10.08 3.94 5.98
N TYR A 111 -10.30 5.26 6.05
CA TYR A 111 -11.20 5.85 7.02
C TYR A 111 -12.66 5.42 6.79
N GLU A 112 -13.13 5.44 5.56
CA GLU A 112 -14.47 4.95 5.21
C GLU A 112 -14.66 3.46 5.53
N ALA A 113 -13.65 2.64 5.23
CA ALA A 113 -13.68 1.22 5.56
C ALA A 113 -13.69 0.98 7.09
N TYR A 114 -12.98 1.80 7.85
CA TYR A 114 -13.00 1.78 9.30
C TYR A 114 -14.38 2.11 9.85
N ILE A 115 -15.00 3.21 9.40
CA ILE A 115 -16.35 3.60 9.82
C ILE A 115 -17.37 2.50 9.51
N LYS A 116 -17.29 1.89 8.30
CA LYS A 116 -18.20 0.81 7.92
C LYS A 116 -18.05 -0.42 8.81
N ARG A 117 -16.86 -0.70 9.30
CA ARG A 117 -16.62 -1.81 10.24
C ARG A 117 -17.15 -1.50 11.63
N THR A 118 -16.90 -0.31 12.16
CA THR A 118 -17.36 0.08 13.49
C THR A 118 -18.89 0.17 13.57
N LYS A 119 -19.57 0.62 12.52
CA LYS A 119 -21.03 0.64 12.45
C LYS A 119 -21.67 -0.76 12.32
N ARG A 120 -20.89 -1.79 11.96
CA ARG A 120 -21.37 -3.19 11.87
C ARG A 120 -21.17 -4.00 13.14
N ILE A 121 -20.50 -3.45 14.15
CA ILE A 121 -20.48 -4.09 15.47
C ILE A 121 -21.84 -3.82 16.08
N PRO A 122 -22.76 -4.82 16.17
CA PRO A 122 -24.00 -4.62 16.89
C PRO A 122 -23.61 -4.27 18.32
N GLU A 123 -24.20 -3.21 18.87
CA GLU A 123 -24.19 -3.00 20.30
C GLU A 123 -24.80 -4.27 20.89
N THR A 124 -23.95 -5.12 21.44
CA THR A 124 -24.42 -6.29 22.19
C THR A 124 -25.26 -5.70 23.31
N PRO A 125 -26.57 -5.94 23.38
CA PRO A 125 -27.35 -5.42 24.47
C PRO A 125 -26.73 -5.99 25.74
N ALA A 126 -26.34 -5.11 26.64
CA ALA A 126 -25.96 -5.47 27.99
C ALA A 126 -27.18 -6.02 28.70
N THR A 127 -27.53 -7.28 28.37
CA THR A 127 -28.57 -8.05 29.07
C THR A 127 -27.80 -8.97 30.03
N GLY A 128 -27.72 -8.54 31.23
CA GLY A 128 -27.11 -9.33 32.27
C GLY A 128 -27.33 -8.70 33.63
N ASN A 129 -28.58 -8.52 34.05
CA ASN A 129 -28.91 -8.58 35.46
C ASN A 129 -28.53 -10.00 35.93
N GLY A 130 -27.45 -10.10 36.64
CA GLY A 130 -26.98 -11.31 37.32
C GLY A 130 -26.48 -10.86 38.68
N GLU A 131 -27.37 -10.94 39.66
CA GLU A 131 -27.10 -10.71 41.09
C GLU A 131 -25.99 -11.66 41.63
N LEU A 132 -25.29 -11.11 42.59
CA LEU A 132 -24.69 -11.79 43.75
C LEU A 132 -23.51 -12.76 43.57
N GLY A 133 -22.40 -12.31 44.04
CA GLY A 133 -21.26 -13.13 44.38
C GLY A 133 -20.15 -12.33 45.04
N VAL A 134 -20.37 -11.95 46.31
CA VAL A 134 -19.31 -11.42 47.18
C VAL A 134 -18.25 -12.52 47.36
N SER A 135 -17.02 -12.26 46.99
CA SER A 135 -15.85 -12.93 47.58
C SER A 135 -14.68 -11.97 47.68
N ILE A 136 -14.34 -11.70 48.86
CA ILE A 136 -13.22 -10.92 49.40
C ILE A 136 -11.94 -11.75 49.21
N GLY A 137 -10.87 -11.12 48.76
CA GLY A 137 -9.52 -11.64 49.03
C GLY A 137 -8.53 -11.59 47.91
N GLY A 138 -7.49 -10.78 48.06
CA GLY A 138 -6.27 -10.90 47.30
C GLY A 138 -5.65 -9.57 46.87
N SER A 139 -5.03 -8.90 47.82
CA SER A 139 -4.02 -7.86 47.62
C SER A 139 -2.85 -8.43 46.82
N ASN A 140 -2.54 -7.85 45.69
CA ASN A 140 -1.21 -7.94 45.10
C ASN A 140 -0.78 -6.55 44.65
N GLU A 141 0.22 -6.05 45.34
CA GLU A 141 0.96 -4.84 45.03
C GLU A 141 1.74 -5.02 43.73
N PRO A 142 1.84 -3.98 42.86
CA PRO A 142 2.77 -4.00 41.75
C PRO A 142 4.17 -3.66 42.21
N SER A 143 5.13 -4.56 41.96
CA SER A 143 6.56 -4.32 42.10
C SER A 143 7.03 -3.28 41.08
N GLU A 144 7.55 -2.18 41.58
CA GLU A 144 8.34 -1.19 40.88
C GLU A 144 9.71 -1.80 40.54
N ASP A 145 9.92 -2.19 39.29
CA ASP A 145 11.26 -2.43 38.75
C ASP A 145 11.67 -1.22 37.90
N GLY A 146 12.54 -0.41 38.53
CA GLY A 146 13.20 0.72 37.94
C GLY A 146 14.16 0.30 36.83
N VAL A 147 13.95 0.80 35.64
CA VAL A 147 14.92 0.75 34.55
C VAL A 147 15.63 2.09 34.49
N GLU A 148 16.84 2.10 35.05
CA GLU A 148 17.81 3.17 35.03
C GLU A 148 18.39 3.33 33.61
N TYR A 149 18.10 4.45 32.94
CA TYR A 149 18.73 4.83 31.67
C TYR A 149 20.00 5.60 31.93
N ALA A 150 21.15 4.98 31.65
CA ALA A 150 22.44 5.65 31.62
C ALA A 150 22.65 6.38 30.29
N PRO A 151 23.09 7.64 30.23
CA PRO A 151 23.50 8.32 29.04
C PRO A 151 24.96 7.96 28.71
N GLY A 152 25.16 7.25 27.58
CA GLY A 152 26.47 7.03 27.01
C GLY A 152 26.86 8.16 26.07
N GLY A 153 28.08 8.66 26.26
CA GLY A 153 28.75 9.72 25.52
C GLY A 153 29.11 9.40 24.06
#